data_30b8975918f98d564be6b386675d5ec4
#
_entry.id   30b8975918f98d564be6b386675d5ec4
#
_cell.length_a   1.000
_cell.length_b   1.000
_cell.length_c   1.000
_cell.angle_alpha   90.00
_cell.angle_beta   90.00
_cell.angle_gamma   90.00
#
_symmetry.space_group_name_H-M   'P 1'
#
loop_
_entity.id
_entity.type
_entity.pdbx_description
1 polymer ?
#
loop_
_entity_poly.entity_id
_entity_poly.type
_entity_poly.pdbx_seq_one_letter_code
_entity_poly.pdbx_strand_id
1 'polypeptide(L)'
;MSQLQIVAAFMVVTLLLAAAEARPIYRKTRPRLRPWNILGRNVGADVTGLEYYVQVGLGLPDLQELIPAINTTYSNNFGSTQLFAFNVTEGADPSSTQLGFVRGYTVESSYTTAGVGVEVEILSYNDGTLNGTVSIQALISNGPNEIAIVGGTGDFRGVRGYGLVNFVNMTDNIVLFHHELHFL
;
A
#
# COMPACT_ATOMS: atom_id res chain seq x y z
N MET A 1 -2.30 26.62 -3.76
CA MET A 1 -1.63 25.31 -3.66
C MET A 1 -0.17 25.49 -3.95
N SER A 2 0.70 25.04 -3.08
CA SER A 2 2.15 25.12 -3.31
C SER A 2 2.57 24.14 -4.43
N GLN A 3 3.69 24.39 -5.10
CA GLN A 3 4.21 23.45 -6.11
C GLN A 3 4.41 22.04 -5.55
N LEU A 4 4.69 21.92 -4.25
CA LEU A 4 4.82 20.64 -3.54
C LEU A 4 3.52 19.82 -3.51
N GLN A 5 2.38 20.50 -3.30
CA GLN A 5 1.07 19.84 -3.32
C GLN A 5 0.67 19.38 -4.73
N ILE A 6 1.14 20.11 -5.75
CA ILE A 6 0.93 19.74 -7.14
C ILE A 6 1.75 18.50 -7.50
N VAL A 7 2.99 18.37 -7.02
CA VAL A 7 3.85 17.20 -7.28
C VAL A 7 3.33 15.95 -6.57
N ALA A 8 2.91 16.06 -5.31
CA ALA A 8 2.30 14.94 -4.58
C ALA A 8 0.97 14.49 -5.23
N ALA A 9 0.13 15.47 -5.63
CA ALA A 9 -1.09 15.18 -6.37
C ALA A 9 -0.81 14.58 -7.76
N PHE A 10 0.26 15.03 -8.45
CA PHE A 10 0.65 14.45 -9.73
C PHE A 10 1.16 13.01 -9.60
N MET A 11 1.91 12.68 -8.53
CA MET A 11 2.34 11.29 -8.25
C MET A 11 1.15 10.36 -8.07
N VAL A 12 0.19 10.75 -7.27
CA VAL A 12 -1.02 9.97 -7.03
C VAL A 12 -1.91 9.95 -8.29
N VAL A 13 -2.03 11.06 -9.03
CA VAL A 13 -2.84 11.15 -10.26
C VAL A 13 -2.20 10.41 -11.44
N THR A 14 -0.87 10.36 -11.55
CA THR A 14 -0.22 9.55 -12.61
C THR A 14 -0.43 8.06 -12.38
N LEU A 15 -0.49 7.62 -11.12
CA LEU A 15 -0.93 6.26 -10.75
C LEU A 15 -2.38 5.95 -11.19
N LEU A 16 -3.24 6.97 -11.27
CA LEU A 16 -4.69 6.81 -11.47
C LEU A 16 -5.11 6.69 -12.93
N LEU A 17 -4.44 7.35 -13.85
CA LEU A 17 -4.85 7.37 -15.26
C LEU A 17 -4.54 6.07 -16.02
N ALA A 18 -3.60 5.25 -15.52
CA ALA A 18 -3.23 3.98 -16.14
C ALA A 18 -4.06 2.76 -15.67
N ALA A 19 -4.76 2.88 -14.53
CA ALA A 19 -5.51 1.75 -13.96
C ALA A 19 -6.82 1.40 -14.71
N ALA A 20 -7.24 2.22 -15.69
CA ALA A 20 -8.55 2.06 -16.35
C ALA A 20 -8.58 1.02 -17.48
N GLU A 21 -7.45 0.50 -17.98
CA GLU A 21 -7.44 -0.28 -19.23
C GLU A 21 -6.91 -1.73 -19.17
N ALA A 22 -6.50 -2.29 -18.05
CA ALA A 22 -5.94 -3.65 -18.01
C ALA A 22 -6.78 -4.64 -17.17
N ARG A 23 -7.48 -5.55 -17.83
CA ARG A 23 -8.03 -6.76 -17.19
C ARG A 23 -6.99 -7.87 -17.20
N PRO A 24 -6.50 -8.37 -16.05
CA PRO A 24 -5.55 -9.48 -16.03
C PRO A 24 -6.27 -10.81 -16.28
N ILE A 25 -5.75 -11.59 -17.23
CA ILE A 25 -6.09 -13.01 -17.39
C ILE A 25 -5.12 -13.80 -16.50
N TYR A 26 -5.56 -14.18 -15.33
CA TYR A 26 -4.77 -15.01 -14.42
C TYR A 26 -5.22 -16.49 -14.50
N ARG A 27 -4.33 -17.36 -14.93
CA ARG A 27 -4.56 -18.81 -14.98
C ARG A 27 -3.85 -19.49 -13.79
N LYS A 28 -4.65 -20.08 -12.92
CA LYS A 28 -4.24 -20.67 -11.65
C LYS A 28 -3.72 -22.09 -11.82
N THR A 29 -2.47 -22.35 -11.46
CA THR A 29 -2.00 -23.69 -11.08
C THR A 29 -1.21 -23.58 -9.77
N ARG A 30 -1.72 -24.22 -8.71
CA ARG A 30 -1.11 -24.19 -7.37
C ARG A 30 -0.19 -25.41 -7.18
N PRO A 31 1.06 -25.25 -6.70
CA PRO A 31 1.76 -26.29 -5.97
C PRO A 31 1.39 -26.24 -4.49
N ARG A 32 1.00 -27.36 -3.91
CA ARG A 32 0.82 -27.51 -2.46
C ARG A 32 2.19 -27.48 -1.78
N LEU A 33 2.49 -26.45 -1.04
CA LEU A 33 3.59 -26.46 -0.06
C LEU A 33 3.06 -26.95 1.28
N ARG A 34 3.78 -27.88 1.93
CA ARG A 34 3.43 -28.42 3.25
C ARG A 34 3.78 -27.37 4.33
N PRO A 35 2.96 -27.22 5.39
CA PRO A 35 3.26 -26.30 6.47
C PRO A 35 4.48 -26.78 7.26
N TRP A 36 5.38 -25.87 7.58
CA TRP A 36 6.45 -26.10 8.54
C TRP A 36 5.86 -26.07 9.95
N ASN A 37 5.76 -27.24 10.59
CA ASN A 37 5.44 -27.35 12.02
C ASN A 37 6.66 -26.92 12.85
N ILE A 38 6.70 -25.67 13.30
CA ILE A 38 7.50 -25.26 14.44
C ILE A 38 6.56 -25.12 15.62
N LEU A 39 6.85 -25.82 16.71
CA LEU A 39 6.13 -25.83 17.99
C LEU A 39 5.84 -24.40 18.48
N GLY A 40 4.61 -23.96 18.34
CA GLY A 40 4.09 -22.70 18.82
C GLY A 40 2.72 -22.48 18.19
N ARG A 41 1.71 -22.27 19.03
CA ARG A 41 0.33 -22.02 18.68
C ARG A 41 0.22 -21.29 17.32
N ASN A 42 -0.34 -21.95 16.31
CA ASN A 42 -0.74 -21.32 15.04
C ASN A 42 -1.86 -20.33 15.33
N VAL A 43 -1.53 -19.11 15.67
CA VAL A 43 -2.51 -18.04 15.90
C VAL A 43 -2.96 -17.40 14.57
N GLY A 44 -2.23 -17.65 13.48
CA GLY A 44 -2.56 -17.12 12.14
C GLY A 44 -3.23 -18.11 11.19
N ALA A 45 -3.61 -19.32 11.65
CA ALA A 45 -4.09 -20.39 10.76
C ALA A 45 -5.50 -20.15 10.20
N ASP A 46 -6.29 -19.28 10.80
CA ASP A 46 -7.70 -19.05 10.41
C ASP A 46 -7.92 -17.72 9.67
N VAL A 47 -6.93 -16.81 9.65
CA VAL A 47 -7.06 -15.53 8.94
C VAL A 47 -6.59 -15.71 7.49
N THR A 48 -7.51 -15.69 6.56
CA THR A 48 -7.22 -15.90 5.12
C THR A 48 -6.94 -14.61 4.36
N GLY A 49 -7.25 -13.46 4.95
CA GLY A 49 -7.02 -12.15 4.34
C GLY A 49 -7.64 -11.02 5.15
N LEU A 50 -7.44 -9.80 4.67
CA LEU A 50 -8.06 -8.58 5.18
C LEU A 50 -8.58 -7.74 4.01
N GLU A 51 -9.63 -6.99 4.26
CA GLU A 51 -10.19 -6.03 3.33
C GLU A 51 -10.42 -4.71 4.07
N TYR A 52 -9.93 -3.58 3.53
CA TYR A 52 -10.01 -2.28 4.18
C TYR A 52 -9.79 -1.15 3.18
N TYR A 53 -10.06 0.08 3.63
CA TYR A 53 -9.86 1.30 2.86
C TYR A 53 -8.72 2.13 3.44
N VAL A 54 -7.89 2.71 2.57
CA VAL A 54 -6.80 3.63 2.93
C VAL A 54 -7.17 5.03 2.51
N GLN A 55 -7.24 5.94 3.50
CA GLN A 55 -7.55 7.35 3.31
C GLN A 55 -6.24 8.12 3.13
N VAL A 56 -5.79 8.27 1.89
CA VAL A 56 -4.53 8.96 1.57
C VAL A 56 -4.72 10.46 1.58
N GLY A 57 -4.38 11.12 2.69
CA GLY A 57 -4.37 12.57 2.80
C GLY A 57 -3.25 13.20 1.97
N LEU A 58 -3.59 14.18 1.14
CA LEU A 58 -2.63 14.87 0.28
C LEU A 58 -1.97 16.03 1.03
N GLY A 59 -0.74 15.79 1.50
CA GLY A 59 0.05 16.77 2.25
C GLY A 59 0.10 16.51 3.75
N LEU A 60 0.64 17.48 4.50
CA LEU A 60 0.82 17.35 5.94
C LEU A 60 -0.52 17.28 6.69
N PRO A 61 -0.61 16.44 7.74
CA PRO A 61 0.48 15.66 8.34
C PRO A 61 0.69 14.27 7.72
N ASP A 62 -0.16 13.85 6.77
CA ASP A 62 -0.27 12.44 6.34
C ASP A 62 0.80 12.04 5.34
N LEU A 63 1.26 12.99 4.49
CA LEU A 63 2.25 12.78 3.46
C LEU A 63 3.31 13.88 3.47
N GLN A 64 4.59 13.52 3.52
CA GLN A 64 5.69 14.48 3.54
C GLN A 64 6.86 14.03 2.68
N GLU A 65 7.37 14.92 1.83
CA GLU A 65 8.65 14.73 1.17
C GLU A 65 9.80 14.87 2.18
N LEU A 66 10.65 13.83 2.29
CA LEU A 66 11.83 13.81 3.13
C LEU A 66 13.09 14.17 2.36
N ILE A 67 13.22 13.65 1.15
CA ILE A 67 14.36 13.84 0.27
C ILE A 67 13.83 14.27 -1.08
N PRO A 68 14.24 15.44 -1.59
CA PRO A 68 13.87 15.87 -2.93
C PRO A 68 14.58 15.01 -3.99
N ALA A 69 14.07 15.03 -5.21
CA ALA A 69 14.68 14.35 -6.35
C ALA A 69 16.16 14.71 -6.51
N ILE A 70 17.00 13.69 -6.74
CA ILE A 70 18.46 13.87 -6.85
C ILE A 70 18.82 14.75 -8.04
N ASN A 71 18.17 14.53 -9.17
CA ASN A 71 18.42 15.29 -10.39
C ASN A 71 17.19 15.31 -11.30
N THR A 72 16.49 16.43 -11.33
CA THR A 72 15.29 16.63 -12.15
C THR A 72 15.59 16.76 -13.65
N THR A 73 16.83 16.95 -14.04
CA THR A 73 17.22 17.05 -15.45
C THR A 73 17.25 15.70 -16.14
N TYR A 74 17.62 14.65 -15.43
CA TYR A 74 17.77 13.31 -15.98
C TYR A 74 16.63 12.35 -15.61
N SER A 75 15.89 12.69 -14.56
CA SER A 75 14.79 11.85 -14.10
C SER A 75 13.69 12.74 -13.54
N ASN A 76 12.48 12.39 -13.81
CA ASN A 76 11.35 13.18 -13.36
C ASN A 76 11.34 13.38 -11.84
N ASN A 77 11.58 12.34 -11.06
CA ASN A 77 11.62 12.42 -9.60
C ASN A 77 12.57 11.38 -8.96
N PHE A 78 13.52 10.84 -9.71
CA PHE A 78 14.42 9.81 -9.19
C PHE A 78 15.09 10.21 -7.89
N GLY A 79 14.95 9.34 -6.87
CA GLY A 79 15.48 9.54 -5.53
C GLY A 79 14.57 10.35 -4.61
N SER A 80 13.49 10.96 -5.11
CA SER A 80 12.48 11.57 -4.25
C SER A 80 11.95 10.54 -3.26
N THR A 81 11.94 10.91 -1.98
CA THR A 81 11.50 10.02 -0.91
C THR A 81 10.36 10.68 -0.15
N GLN A 82 9.26 9.97 -0.02
CA GLN A 82 8.10 10.42 0.72
C GLN A 82 7.84 9.53 1.92
N LEU A 83 7.56 10.15 3.05
CA LEU A 83 7.08 9.49 4.26
C LEU A 83 5.57 9.67 4.36
N PHE A 84 4.88 8.61 4.78
CA PHE A 84 3.43 8.68 4.93
C PHE A 84 2.91 7.97 6.19
N ALA A 85 1.72 8.41 6.64
CA ALA A 85 0.95 7.80 7.70
C ALA A 85 -0.53 8.01 7.41
N PHE A 86 -1.19 7.02 6.82
CA PHE A 86 -2.57 7.11 6.38
C PHE A 86 -3.52 6.36 7.31
N ASN A 87 -4.72 6.89 7.49
CA ASN A 87 -5.78 6.22 8.21
C ASN A 87 -6.30 5.02 7.42
N VAL A 88 -6.56 3.93 8.13
CA VAL A 88 -7.21 2.73 7.61
C VAL A 88 -8.61 2.62 8.21
N THR A 89 -9.61 2.47 7.36
CA THR A 89 -11.02 2.44 7.73
C THR A 89 -11.72 1.18 7.20
N GLU A 90 -12.79 0.78 7.88
CA GLU A 90 -13.63 -0.36 7.49
C GLU A 90 -14.40 -0.11 6.20
N GLY A 91 -14.86 1.11 6.02
CA GLY A 91 -15.63 1.54 4.85
C GLY A 91 -14.97 2.69 4.10
N ALA A 92 -15.49 2.98 2.92
CA ALA A 92 -15.02 4.04 2.03
C ALA A 92 -15.18 5.47 2.62
N ASP A 93 -16.15 5.66 3.51
CA ASP A 93 -16.37 6.94 4.18
C ASP A 93 -15.26 7.19 5.21
N PRO A 94 -14.57 8.36 5.19
CA PRO A 94 -13.54 8.69 6.18
C PRO A 94 -14.03 8.67 7.63
N SER A 95 -15.33 8.80 7.86
CA SER A 95 -15.95 8.72 9.20
C SER A 95 -16.30 7.30 9.64
N SER A 96 -16.08 6.29 8.80
CA SER A 96 -16.31 4.89 9.15
C SER A 96 -15.33 4.42 10.23
N THR A 97 -15.58 3.24 10.80
CA THR A 97 -14.75 2.68 11.87
C THR A 97 -13.28 2.67 11.47
N GLN A 98 -12.44 3.31 12.29
CA GLN A 98 -11.00 3.26 12.11
C GLN A 98 -10.47 1.89 12.53
N LEU A 99 -9.77 1.21 11.63
CA LEU A 99 -9.13 -0.09 11.86
C LEU A 99 -7.64 0.03 12.18
N GLY A 100 -7.04 1.19 11.92
CA GLY A 100 -5.63 1.41 12.20
C GLY A 100 -4.96 2.41 11.28
N PHE A 101 -3.69 2.13 10.95
CA PHE A 101 -2.86 3.00 10.10
C PHE A 101 -1.96 2.18 9.21
N VAL A 102 -1.75 2.68 8.00
CA VAL A 102 -0.63 2.30 7.13
C VAL A 102 0.45 3.38 7.26
N ARG A 103 1.67 2.99 7.57
CA ARG A 103 2.83 3.89 7.70
C ARG A 103 3.99 3.34 6.92
N GLY A 104 4.70 4.22 6.22
CA GLY A 104 5.81 3.79 5.41
C GLY A 104 6.49 4.91 4.66
N TYR A 105 7.22 4.49 3.65
CA TYR A 105 7.88 5.41 2.75
C TYR A 105 7.90 4.85 1.32
N THR A 106 7.92 5.76 0.36
CA THR A 106 8.13 5.47 -1.06
C THR A 106 9.38 6.17 -1.55
N VAL A 107 10.21 5.47 -2.33
CA VAL A 107 11.38 6.02 -3.02
C VAL A 107 11.19 5.88 -4.51
N GLU A 108 11.13 6.99 -5.23
CA GLU A 108 11.14 6.99 -6.70
C GLU A 108 12.43 6.38 -7.23
N SER A 109 12.29 5.29 -7.98
CA SER A 109 13.41 4.43 -8.36
C SER A 109 13.61 4.31 -9.87
N SER A 110 12.85 5.05 -10.69
CA SER A 110 12.98 5.04 -12.14
C SER A 110 13.57 6.33 -12.69
N TYR A 111 14.55 6.20 -13.59
CA TYR A 111 15.11 7.32 -14.35
C TYR A 111 14.27 7.72 -15.55
N THR A 112 13.46 6.81 -16.08
CA THR A 112 12.79 7.00 -17.37
C THR A 112 11.29 7.20 -17.24
N THR A 113 10.71 6.75 -16.14
CA THR A 113 9.26 6.74 -15.95
C THR A 113 8.93 7.34 -14.59
N ALA A 114 8.18 8.43 -14.57
CA ALA A 114 7.66 9.01 -13.33
C ALA A 114 6.64 8.07 -12.68
N GLY A 115 6.56 8.12 -11.35
CA GLY A 115 5.61 7.31 -10.59
C GLY A 115 5.98 5.83 -10.49
N VAL A 116 7.26 5.49 -10.68
CA VAL A 116 7.77 4.13 -10.43
C VAL A 116 8.68 4.18 -9.22
N GLY A 117 8.23 3.60 -8.11
CA GLY A 117 8.92 3.66 -6.83
C GLY A 117 8.90 2.35 -6.06
N VAL A 118 9.87 2.18 -5.19
CA VAL A 118 9.87 1.13 -4.17
C VAL A 118 9.14 1.65 -2.96
N GLU A 119 8.14 0.90 -2.49
CA GLU A 119 7.37 1.20 -1.30
C GLU A 119 7.58 0.14 -0.23
N VAL A 120 7.74 0.61 1.01
CA VAL A 120 7.76 -0.22 2.21
C VAL A 120 6.75 0.35 3.19
N GLU A 121 5.82 -0.48 3.62
CA GLU A 121 4.79 -0.06 4.55
C GLU A 121 4.50 -1.09 5.63
N ILE A 122 4.00 -0.60 6.76
CA ILE A 122 3.52 -1.38 7.88
C ILE A 122 2.07 -1.00 8.13
N LEU A 123 1.18 -1.93 7.93
CA LEU A 123 -0.19 -1.85 8.40
C LEU A 123 -0.22 -2.18 9.89
N SER A 124 -0.68 -1.27 10.74
CA SER A 124 -1.09 -1.54 12.13
C SER A 124 -2.59 -1.73 12.13
N TYR A 125 -3.09 -2.89 12.50
CA TYR A 125 -4.49 -3.27 12.38
C TYR A 125 -5.08 -3.69 13.73
N ASN A 126 -6.29 -3.21 14.02
CA ASN A 126 -7.07 -3.64 15.16
C ASN A 126 -8.57 -3.41 14.88
N ASP A 127 -9.33 -4.49 14.72
CA ASP A 127 -10.79 -4.47 14.55
C ASP A 127 -11.55 -4.93 15.83
N GLY A 128 -10.82 -5.09 16.95
CA GLY A 128 -11.34 -5.62 18.20
C GLY A 128 -11.30 -7.14 18.30
N THR A 129 -11.09 -7.85 17.21
CA THR A 129 -10.93 -9.31 17.14
C THR A 129 -9.50 -9.69 16.79
N LEU A 130 -8.94 -9.07 15.75
CA LEU A 130 -7.57 -9.24 15.29
C LEU A 130 -6.75 -8.00 15.66
N ASN A 131 -5.54 -8.21 16.17
CA ASN A 131 -4.64 -7.14 16.54
C ASN A 131 -3.19 -7.49 16.20
N GLY A 132 -2.53 -6.63 15.44
CA GLY A 132 -1.14 -6.84 15.06
C GLY A 132 -0.68 -5.94 13.93
N THR A 133 0.42 -6.32 13.30
CA THR A 133 0.94 -5.61 12.13
C THR A 133 1.14 -6.54 10.95
N VAL A 134 0.99 -6.00 9.74
CA VAL A 134 1.34 -6.66 8.48
C VAL A 134 2.41 -5.83 7.79
N SER A 135 3.53 -6.47 7.41
CA SER A 135 4.64 -5.84 6.68
C SER A 135 4.47 -6.06 5.19
N ILE A 136 4.51 -4.99 4.43
CA ILE A 136 4.20 -4.96 3.00
C ILE A 136 5.35 -4.30 2.24
N GLN A 137 5.64 -4.83 1.04
CA GLN A 137 6.59 -4.26 0.09
C GLN A 137 5.98 -4.26 -1.31
N ALA A 138 6.25 -3.20 -2.06
CA ALA A 138 5.74 -3.07 -3.41
C ALA A 138 6.71 -2.37 -4.35
N LEU A 139 6.60 -2.66 -5.64
CA LEU A 139 7.04 -1.79 -6.71
C LEU A 139 5.80 -1.05 -7.23
N ILE A 140 5.65 0.19 -6.82
CA ILE A 140 4.57 1.05 -7.29
C ILE A 140 4.83 1.43 -8.74
N SER A 141 3.82 1.39 -9.58
CA SER A 141 3.91 1.75 -10.99
C SER A 141 2.58 2.32 -11.49
N ASN A 142 2.57 2.81 -12.73
CA ASN A 142 1.38 3.35 -13.39
C ASN A 142 0.34 2.29 -13.81
N GLY A 143 0.41 1.08 -13.29
CA GLY A 143 -0.51 -0.04 -13.57
C GLY A 143 -1.22 -0.53 -12.32
N PRO A 144 -1.97 -1.64 -12.43
CA PRO A 144 -2.51 -2.32 -11.27
C PRO A 144 -1.39 -2.67 -10.31
N ASN A 145 -1.56 -2.31 -9.03
CA ASN A 145 -0.56 -2.56 -8.02
C ASN A 145 -0.90 -3.85 -7.26
N GLU A 146 -0.01 -4.84 -7.42
CA GLU A 146 0.05 -5.99 -6.53
C GLU A 146 1.15 -5.74 -5.51
N ILE A 147 0.84 -5.92 -4.23
CA ILE A 147 1.75 -5.73 -3.12
C ILE A 147 2.12 -7.08 -2.50
N ALA A 148 3.38 -7.23 -2.06
CA ALA A 148 3.86 -8.43 -1.42
C ALA A 148 3.71 -8.33 0.10
N ILE A 149 3.07 -9.31 0.73
CA ILE A 149 3.01 -9.45 2.18
C ILE A 149 4.21 -10.29 2.63
N VAL A 150 5.14 -9.65 3.33
CA VAL A 150 6.43 -10.26 3.68
C VAL A 150 6.49 -10.77 5.12
N GLY A 151 5.52 -10.42 5.96
CA GLY A 151 5.44 -10.88 7.35
C GLY A 151 4.41 -10.13 8.17
N GLY A 152 4.36 -10.44 9.47
CA GLY A 152 3.46 -9.76 10.40
C GLY A 152 3.77 -10.09 11.85
N THR A 153 3.11 -9.37 12.77
CA THR A 153 3.19 -9.56 14.23
C THR A 153 1.81 -9.71 14.85
N GLY A 154 1.76 -10.05 16.13
CA GLY A 154 0.48 -10.27 16.82
C GLY A 154 -0.27 -11.44 16.19
N ASP A 155 -1.54 -11.22 15.89
CA ASP A 155 -2.40 -12.23 15.24
C ASP A 155 -2.00 -12.52 13.78
N PHE A 156 -1.16 -11.67 13.19
CA PHE A 156 -0.61 -11.83 11.83
C PHE A 156 0.80 -12.43 11.82
N ARG A 157 1.25 -13.04 12.92
CA ARG A 157 2.60 -13.64 12.99
C ARG A 157 2.75 -14.76 11.97
N GLY A 158 3.76 -14.61 11.09
CA GLY A 158 4.09 -15.61 10.08
C GLY A 158 3.24 -15.54 8.81
N VAL A 159 2.32 -14.56 8.68
CA VAL A 159 1.58 -14.36 7.44
C VAL A 159 2.53 -14.01 6.30
N ARG A 160 2.17 -14.50 5.13
CA ARG A 160 2.77 -14.15 3.83
C ARG A 160 1.65 -14.17 2.80
N GLY A 161 1.86 -13.49 1.69
CA GLY A 161 0.84 -13.48 0.66
C GLY A 161 1.03 -12.33 -0.31
N TYR A 162 -0.07 -11.88 -0.84
CA TYR A 162 -0.15 -10.74 -1.74
C TYR A 162 -1.36 -9.89 -1.41
N GLY A 163 -1.36 -8.66 -1.86
CA GLY A 163 -2.52 -7.78 -1.81
C GLY A 163 -2.77 -7.12 -3.15
N LEU A 164 -4.01 -6.71 -3.36
CA LEU A 164 -4.43 -5.92 -4.51
C LEU A 164 -4.83 -4.53 -4.02
N VAL A 165 -4.30 -3.51 -4.68
CA VAL A 165 -4.59 -2.10 -4.39
C VAL A 165 -5.44 -1.53 -5.50
N ASN A 166 -6.68 -1.19 -5.19
CA ASN A 166 -7.64 -0.68 -6.14
C ASN A 166 -7.94 0.80 -5.83
N PHE A 167 -7.80 1.66 -6.83
CA PHE A 167 -8.26 3.03 -6.72
C PHE A 167 -9.80 3.08 -6.69
N VAL A 168 -10.36 3.85 -5.75
CA VAL A 168 -11.81 4.00 -5.59
C VAL A 168 -12.27 5.38 -6.10
N ASN A 169 -11.76 6.44 -5.48
CA ASN A 169 -12.07 7.81 -5.90
C ASN A 169 -11.00 8.79 -5.40
N MET A 170 -11.13 10.05 -5.78
CA MET A 170 -10.29 11.16 -5.35
C MET A 170 -11.15 12.39 -5.13
N THR A 171 -10.91 13.08 -4.04
CA THR A 171 -11.40 14.43 -3.73
C THR A 171 -10.22 15.41 -3.75
N ASP A 172 -10.47 16.70 -3.48
CA ASP A 172 -9.42 17.73 -3.46
C ASP A 172 -8.27 17.42 -2.47
N ASN A 173 -8.55 16.68 -1.39
CA ASN A 173 -7.61 16.47 -0.30
C ASN A 173 -7.34 15.01 0.05
N ILE A 174 -8.12 14.07 -0.46
CA ILE A 174 -8.03 12.65 -0.11
C ILE A 174 -8.10 11.81 -1.38
N VAL A 175 -7.19 10.86 -1.49
CA VAL A 175 -7.29 9.75 -2.44
C VAL A 175 -7.68 8.50 -1.68
N LEU A 176 -8.68 7.80 -2.15
CA LEU A 176 -9.19 6.60 -1.53
C LEU A 176 -8.77 5.37 -2.30
N PHE A 177 -8.12 4.44 -1.60
CA PHE A 177 -7.80 3.11 -2.10
C PHE A 177 -8.52 2.04 -1.31
N HIS A 178 -8.89 0.96 -2.00
CA HIS A 178 -9.38 -0.28 -1.43
C HIS A 178 -8.29 -1.34 -1.52
N HIS A 179 -7.94 -1.92 -0.40
CA HIS A 179 -6.91 -2.95 -0.28
C HIS A 179 -7.55 -4.30 0.04
N GLU A 180 -7.17 -5.32 -0.72
CA GLU A 180 -7.55 -6.71 -0.51
C GLU A 180 -6.28 -7.53 -0.26
N LEU A 181 -6.04 -7.94 0.99
CA LEU A 181 -4.90 -8.78 1.35
C LEU A 181 -5.31 -10.26 1.36
N HIS A 182 -4.49 -11.11 0.74
CA HIS A 182 -4.67 -12.55 0.68
C HIS A 182 -3.50 -13.24 1.36
N PHE A 183 -3.76 -13.97 2.44
CA PHE A 183 -2.74 -14.73 3.17
C PHE A 183 -2.66 -16.17 2.65
N LEU A 184 -1.41 -16.71 2.59
CA LEU A 184 -1.07 -18.02 2.05
C LEU A 184 -0.71 -19.01 3.15
#